data_b0584477c3e2e2f188d97a35216684e7
#
_entry.id   b0584477c3e2e2f188d97a35216684e7
#
_cell.length_a   1.000
_cell.length_b   1.000
_cell.length_c   1.000
_cell.angle_alpha   90.00
_cell.angle_beta   90.00
_cell.angle_gamma   90.00
#
_symmetry.space_group_name_H-M   'P 1'
#
loop_
_entity.id
_entity.type
_entity.pdbx_description
1 polymer ?
#
loop_
_entity_poly.entity_id
_entity_poly.type
_entity_poly.pdbx_seq_one_letter_code
_entity_poly.pdbx_strand_id
1 'polypeptide(L)'
;MSVPFLAACAIKAAVIFTVAALAVRFARARSAALRHQIWAVGILCTLLLPGLTALIPGWHAIRSSAAIHLWQSAIPNPATAVTPALHGISVNATDARSASVAVRWVVAIWLAGWAALTARLLIGLVRLVRMSSLATPFSDPQFLLALGRLARQLGVRQAPALLVARDACTMPCTWGFRRPRILLPADCESWPEERRLIVLAHELAHIRRGDWPVRLMAECARSFYWFHPLAWIASASLAEMGERACDDAVLASGVLPDRYASELLDLVRTAANSNRSWSMALAVARSTNLERRFTAMLDSTQDRRRTTRRSLLFTTTTAVLLLLPLAALRAPGQDVSGRFTGTVLGPNGSGLPNATVILTSSAAHMRYMTVSDAGGAYEFTGLPSGDYQMTAIKPGSADGRIPDVTLDAGRDTALNITLNETGEPAAAPKPMGLQASAAETNLVHQVPPHYPAAAKAARMQGAVILDAVISAEGVPESLRVMNPQIDPRLSRAAVESVSQWRYQPVLLNGNAVSIQTTVTVNFTLAP
;
A
#
# COMPACT_ATOMS: atom_id res chain seq x y z
N MET A 1 -12.42 1.77 -8.30
CA MET A 1 -11.11 1.82 -7.57
C MET A 1 -11.04 3.15 -6.85
N SER A 2 -10.82 3.15 -5.54
CA SER A 2 -10.68 4.38 -4.73
C SER A 2 -9.26 4.95 -4.84
N VAL A 3 -9.10 6.27 -4.68
CA VAL A 3 -7.77 6.93 -4.69
C VAL A 3 -6.82 6.34 -3.62
N PRO A 4 -7.27 6.04 -2.38
CA PRO A 4 -6.44 5.38 -1.39
C PRO A 4 -5.91 4.01 -1.83
N PHE A 5 -6.70 3.24 -2.56
CA PHE A 5 -6.27 1.96 -3.12
C PHE A 5 -5.17 2.13 -4.18
N LEU A 6 -5.33 3.11 -5.10
CA LEU A 6 -4.31 3.41 -6.11
C LEU A 6 -3.01 3.89 -5.47
N ALA A 7 -3.10 4.78 -4.48
CA ALA A 7 -1.94 5.29 -3.75
C ALA A 7 -1.20 4.15 -3.02
N ALA A 8 -1.93 3.26 -2.35
CA ALA A 8 -1.32 2.11 -1.69
C ALA A 8 -0.64 1.16 -2.68
N CYS A 9 -1.28 0.86 -3.81
CA CYS A 9 -0.67 0.06 -4.87
C CYS A 9 0.60 0.74 -5.42
N ALA A 10 0.61 2.07 -5.57
CA ALA A 10 1.78 2.82 -6.02
C ALA A 10 2.94 2.74 -5.02
N ILE A 11 2.67 2.93 -3.72
CA ILE A 11 3.69 2.83 -2.67
C ILE A 11 4.27 1.42 -2.60
N LYS A 12 3.42 0.40 -2.61
CA LYS A 12 3.84 -1.01 -2.61
C LYS A 12 4.64 -1.36 -3.86
N ALA A 13 4.24 -0.87 -5.04
CA ALA A 13 4.98 -1.04 -6.28
C ALA A 13 6.35 -0.36 -6.22
N ALA A 14 6.45 0.83 -5.60
CA ALA A 14 7.73 1.50 -5.37
C ALA A 14 8.69 0.62 -4.54
N VAL A 15 8.18 -0.02 -3.49
CA VAL A 15 8.97 -0.95 -2.66
C VAL A 15 9.49 -2.12 -3.51
N ILE A 16 8.61 -2.77 -4.31
CA ILE A 16 9.00 -3.90 -5.16
C ILE A 16 10.07 -3.48 -6.17
N PHE A 17 9.87 -2.35 -6.88
CA PHE A 17 10.85 -1.86 -7.85
C PHE A 17 12.17 -1.48 -7.21
N THR A 18 12.16 -0.88 -6.01
CA THR A 18 13.37 -0.52 -5.26
C THR A 18 14.13 -1.77 -4.83
N VAL A 19 13.44 -2.78 -4.29
CA VAL A 19 14.05 -4.07 -3.91
C VAL A 19 14.66 -4.76 -5.14
N ALA A 20 13.93 -4.79 -6.28
CA ALA A 20 14.43 -5.35 -7.52
C ALA A 20 15.67 -4.59 -8.03
N ALA A 21 15.67 -3.25 -7.99
CA ALA A 21 16.80 -2.41 -8.38
C ALA A 21 18.03 -2.67 -7.50
N LEU A 22 17.85 -2.76 -6.19
CA LEU A 22 18.92 -3.11 -5.25
C LEU A 22 19.46 -4.52 -5.51
N ALA A 23 18.59 -5.50 -5.69
CA ALA A 23 18.98 -6.86 -6.01
C ALA A 23 19.82 -6.94 -7.31
N VAL A 24 19.40 -6.22 -8.36
CA VAL A 24 20.17 -6.09 -9.62
C VAL A 24 21.50 -5.38 -9.39
N ARG A 25 21.54 -4.35 -8.54
CA ARG A 25 22.78 -3.64 -8.18
C ARG A 25 23.77 -4.57 -7.44
N PHE A 26 23.29 -5.39 -6.52
CA PHE A 26 24.14 -6.39 -5.84
C PHE A 26 24.55 -7.53 -6.78
N ALA A 27 23.71 -7.86 -7.76
CA ALA A 27 24.02 -8.87 -8.78
C ALA A 27 24.84 -8.32 -9.96
N ARG A 28 25.55 -7.18 -9.84
CA ARG A 28 26.32 -6.58 -10.96
C ARG A 28 27.38 -7.50 -11.52
N ALA A 29 28.06 -8.26 -10.68
CA ALA A 29 29.06 -9.26 -11.07
C ALA A 29 28.46 -10.57 -11.62
N ARG A 30 27.14 -10.71 -11.59
CA ARG A 30 26.41 -11.87 -12.12
C ARG A 30 25.95 -11.65 -13.54
N SER A 31 25.55 -12.72 -14.21
CA SER A 31 25.14 -12.71 -15.61
C SER A 31 23.97 -11.75 -15.89
N ALA A 32 23.95 -11.19 -17.10
CA ALA A 32 22.85 -10.35 -17.58
C ALA A 32 21.50 -11.09 -17.54
N ALA A 33 21.52 -12.41 -17.79
CA ALA A 33 20.35 -13.26 -17.74
C ALA A 33 19.72 -13.32 -16.33
N LEU A 34 20.50 -13.38 -15.24
CA LEU A 34 20.00 -13.32 -13.88
C LEU A 34 19.39 -11.97 -13.54
N ARG A 35 20.05 -10.88 -13.94
CA ARG A 35 19.55 -9.50 -13.72
C ARG A 35 18.25 -9.25 -14.47
N HIS A 36 18.13 -9.74 -15.71
CA HIS A 36 16.86 -9.72 -16.47
C HIS A 36 15.75 -10.49 -15.73
N GLN A 37 16.06 -11.68 -15.19
CA GLN A 37 15.11 -12.49 -14.44
C GLN A 37 14.60 -11.78 -13.18
N ILE A 38 15.47 -11.10 -12.42
CA ILE A 38 15.08 -10.32 -11.24
C ILE A 38 14.08 -9.22 -11.62
N TRP A 39 14.37 -8.48 -12.70
CA TRP A 39 13.44 -7.46 -13.20
C TRP A 39 12.11 -8.06 -13.67
N ALA A 40 12.15 -9.17 -14.41
CA ALA A 40 10.95 -9.86 -14.90
C ALA A 40 10.03 -10.29 -13.76
N VAL A 41 10.60 -10.88 -12.71
CA VAL A 41 9.86 -11.29 -11.50
C VAL A 41 9.33 -10.08 -10.74
N GLY A 42 10.13 -9.02 -10.57
CA GLY A 42 9.67 -7.79 -9.93
C GLY A 42 8.48 -7.14 -10.65
N ILE A 43 8.54 -7.06 -11.98
CA ILE A 43 7.45 -6.53 -12.82
C ILE A 43 6.20 -7.42 -12.72
N LEU A 44 6.35 -8.74 -12.73
CA LEU A 44 5.23 -9.66 -12.52
C LEU A 44 4.56 -9.44 -11.17
N CYS A 45 5.35 -9.27 -10.12
CA CYS A 45 4.85 -8.96 -8.77
C CYS A 45 4.03 -7.67 -8.74
N THR A 46 4.48 -6.61 -9.43
CA THR A 46 3.72 -5.35 -9.48
C THR A 46 2.42 -5.46 -10.26
N LEU A 47 2.35 -6.31 -11.29
CA LEU A 47 1.12 -6.57 -12.03
C LEU A 47 0.11 -7.39 -11.20
N LEU A 48 0.57 -8.35 -10.41
CA LEU A 48 -0.28 -9.18 -9.55
C LEU A 48 -0.76 -8.42 -8.30
N LEU A 49 -0.01 -7.40 -7.88
CA LEU A 49 -0.23 -6.68 -6.63
C LEU A 49 -1.66 -6.11 -6.47
N PRO A 50 -2.28 -5.42 -7.46
CA PRO A 50 -3.64 -4.90 -7.29
C PRO A 50 -4.67 -6.01 -7.05
N GLY A 51 -4.58 -7.11 -7.80
CA GLY A 51 -5.45 -8.27 -7.64
C GLY A 51 -5.27 -8.95 -6.28
N LEU A 52 -4.03 -9.18 -5.86
CA LEU A 52 -3.73 -9.77 -4.55
C LEU A 52 -4.17 -8.87 -3.39
N THR A 53 -3.97 -7.56 -3.50
CA THR A 53 -4.42 -6.60 -2.46
C THR A 53 -5.95 -6.58 -2.34
N ALA A 54 -6.69 -6.85 -3.43
CA ALA A 54 -8.14 -6.94 -3.42
C ALA A 54 -8.65 -8.28 -2.86
N LEU A 55 -7.92 -9.39 -3.08
CA LEU A 55 -8.36 -10.75 -2.73
C LEU A 55 -7.92 -11.19 -1.33
N ILE A 56 -6.75 -10.75 -0.86
CA ILE A 56 -6.21 -11.18 0.43
C ILE A 56 -6.84 -10.37 1.56
N PRO A 57 -7.39 -11.02 2.63
CA PRO A 57 -7.83 -10.33 3.83
C PRO A 57 -6.69 -9.49 4.41
N GLY A 58 -6.96 -8.22 4.68
CA GLY A 58 -5.92 -7.30 5.17
C GLY A 58 -5.43 -7.65 6.55
N TRP A 59 -4.13 -7.74 6.72
CA TRP A 59 -3.49 -7.68 8.02
C TRP A 59 -3.35 -6.21 8.42
N HIS A 60 -3.99 -5.85 9.52
CA HIS A 60 -3.72 -4.56 10.14
C HIS A 60 -2.33 -4.65 10.75
N ALA A 61 -1.42 -3.79 10.31
CA ALA A 61 -0.13 -3.64 10.98
C ALA A 61 -0.44 -3.34 12.46
N ILE A 62 -0.04 -4.24 13.34
CA ILE A 62 -0.22 -4.10 14.79
C ILE A 62 0.31 -2.70 15.11
N ARG A 63 -0.59 -1.80 15.51
CA ARG A 63 -0.19 -0.53 16.11
C ARG A 63 0.55 -0.89 17.39
N SER A 64 1.87 -0.99 17.34
CA SER A 64 2.65 -0.99 18.54
C SER A 64 2.50 0.41 19.13
N SER A 65 1.76 0.52 20.23
CA SER A 65 1.60 1.74 21.01
C SER A 65 2.94 2.41 21.33
N ALA A 66 4.01 1.63 21.39
CA ALA A 66 5.38 2.08 21.60
C ALA A 66 5.91 3.06 20.51
N ALA A 67 5.51 2.91 19.25
CA ALA A 67 5.98 3.82 18.18
C ALA A 67 5.32 5.21 18.25
N ILE A 68 4.09 5.28 18.77
CA ILE A 68 3.36 6.56 18.92
C ILE A 68 3.95 7.36 20.07
N HIS A 69 4.38 6.71 21.15
CA HIS A 69 5.01 7.38 22.30
C HIS A 69 6.37 8.01 21.96
N LEU A 70 7.16 7.42 21.07
CA LEU A 70 8.43 7.99 20.62
C LEU A 70 8.27 9.25 19.73
N TRP A 71 7.15 9.37 19.01
CA TRP A 71 6.86 10.57 18.22
C TRP A 71 6.23 11.68 19.05
N GLN A 72 5.43 11.36 20.07
CA GLN A 72 4.82 12.34 20.97
C GLN A 72 5.85 12.99 21.93
N SER A 73 6.92 12.29 22.29
CA SER A 73 8.01 12.85 23.11
C SER A 73 8.97 13.75 22.33
N ALA A 74 8.92 13.74 20.99
CA ALA A 74 9.78 14.59 20.14
C ALA A 74 9.14 15.93 19.76
N ILE A 75 7.87 16.18 20.10
CA ILE A 75 7.20 17.46 19.87
C ILE A 75 7.35 18.29 21.15
N PRO A 76 8.00 19.47 21.12
CA PRO A 76 8.04 20.38 22.27
C PRO A 76 6.60 20.74 22.66
N ASN A 77 6.28 20.58 23.96
CA ASN A 77 4.99 20.89 24.55
C ASN A 77 4.57 22.34 24.21
N PRO A 78 3.48 22.60 23.45
CA PRO A 78 3.03 23.95 23.17
C PRO A 78 2.20 24.51 24.34
N ALA A 79 2.80 24.57 25.54
CA ALA A 79 2.15 25.15 26.73
C ALA A 79 2.14 26.68 26.73
N THR A 80 2.37 27.36 25.60
CA THR A 80 2.34 28.82 25.48
C THR A 80 1.61 29.33 24.22
N ALA A 81 0.65 28.59 23.69
CA ALA A 81 -0.24 29.11 22.66
C ALA A 81 -1.56 29.55 23.30
N VAL A 82 -1.76 30.86 23.36
CA VAL A 82 -3.01 31.55 23.63
C VAL A 82 -4.14 30.86 22.85
N THR A 83 -5.13 30.36 23.55
CA THR A 83 -6.35 29.75 23.00
C THR A 83 -7.10 30.78 22.14
N PRO A 84 -7.13 30.65 20.79
CA PRO A 84 -8.16 31.33 20.05
C PRO A 84 -9.46 30.60 20.30
N ALA A 85 -10.52 31.34 20.59
CA ALA A 85 -11.87 30.85 20.74
C ALA A 85 -12.20 29.89 19.59
N LEU A 86 -12.49 28.63 19.91
CA LEU A 86 -13.01 27.65 18.97
C LEU A 86 -14.39 28.14 18.52
N HIS A 87 -14.39 29.01 17.50
CA HIS A 87 -15.55 29.15 16.63
C HIS A 87 -15.78 27.76 16.03
N GLY A 88 -16.97 27.24 16.21
CA GLY A 88 -17.36 25.95 15.67
C GLY A 88 -16.93 25.85 14.20
N ILE A 89 -16.00 24.95 13.91
CA ILE A 89 -15.69 24.58 12.54
C ILE A 89 -16.91 23.78 12.06
N SER A 90 -17.89 24.52 11.53
CA SER A 90 -18.86 23.93 10.64
C SER A 90 -18.06 23.46 9.43
N VAL A 91 -17.82 22.15 9.31
CA VAL A 91 -17.32 21.57 8.07
C VAL A 91 -18.40 21.87 7.02
N ASN A 92 -18.18 22.93 6.25
CA ASN A 92 -19.10 23.35 5.22
C ASN A 92 -19.29 22.19 4.25
N ALA A 93 -20.54 21.87 3.93
CA ALA A 93 -20.91 20.88 2.92
C ALA A 93 -20.26 21.15 1.53
N THR A 94 -19.75 22.36 1.32
CA THR A 94 -18.92 22.79 0.20
C THR A 94 -17.56 22.09 0.16
N ASP A 95 -16.90 21.81 1.32
CA ASP A 95 -15.59 21.17 1.37
C ASP A 95 -15.67 19.67 1.04
N ALA A 96 -16.75 19.01 1.45
CA ALA A 96 -16.98 17.59 1.10
C ALA A 96 -17.28 17.40 -0.39
N ARG A 97 -17.96 18.35 -1.03
CA ARG A 97 -18.20 18.35 -2.48
C ARG A 97 -16.92 18.61 -3.27
N SER A 98 -16.08 19.56 -2.86
CA SER A 98 -14.81 19.87 -3.51
C SER A 98 -13.84 18.69 -3.44
N ALA A 99 -13.75 18.02 -2.28
CA ALA A 99 -12.94 16.82 -2.11
C ALA A 99 -13.41 15.66 -3.02
N SER A 100 -14.72 15.47 -3.17
CA SER A 100 -15.28 14.45 -4.06
C SER A 100 -14.99 14.73 -5.54
N VAL A 101 -14.99 15.98 -5.96
CA VAL A 101 -14.67 16.42 -7.31
C VAL A 101 -13.16 16.20 -7.60
N ALA A 102 -12.28 16.58 -6.68
CA ALA A 102 -10.84 16.36 -6.82
C ALA A 102 -10.50 14.87 -6.97
N VAL A 103 -11.11 14.00 -6.17
CA VAL A 103 -10.96 12.53 -6.26
C VAL A 103 -11.36 12.00 -7.64
N ARG A 104 -12.47 12.47 -8.20
CA ARG A 104 -12.93 12.09 -9.54
C ARG A 104 -11.94 12.49 -10.63
N TRP A 105 -11.37 13.69 -10.54
CA TRP A 105 -10.37 14.18 -11.50
C TRP A 105 -9.07 13.36 -11.43
N VAL A 106 -8.58 13.01 -10.24
CA VAL A 106 -7.40 12.15 -10.09
C VAL A 106 -7.61 10.79 -10.76
N VAL A 107 -8.75 10.14 -10.52
CA VAL A 107 -9.08 8.87 -11.16
C VAL A 107 -9.23 9.02 -12.68
N ALA A 108 -9.88 10.09 -13.15
CA ALA A 108 -10.05 10.36 -14.58
C ALA A 108 -8.70 10.57 -15.30
N ILE A 109 -7.79 11.35 -14.72
CA ILE A 109 -6.43 11.55 -15.25
C ILE A 109 -5.66 10.23 -15.29
N TRP A 110 -5.75 9.42 -14.22
CA TRP A 110 -5.10 8.11 -14.19
C TRP A 110 -5.64 7.18 -15.28
N LEU A 111 -6.99 7.11 -15.45
CA LEU A 111 -7.62 6.31 -16.49
C LEU A 111 -7.23 6.79 -17.89
N ALA A 112 -7.18 8.10 -18.13
CA ALA A 112 -6.80 8.67 -19.41
C ALA A 112 -5.36 8.31 -19.80
N GLY A 113 -4.42 8.44 -18.86
CA GLY A 113 -3.01 8.04 -19.08
C GLY A 113 -2.86 6.53 -19.31
N TRP A 114 -3.55 5.70 -18.54
CA TRP A 114 -3.58 4.26 -18.74
C TRP A 114 -4.17 3.86 -20.10
N ALA A 115 -5.31 4.45 -20.47
CA ALA A 115 -5.95 4.22 -21.75
C ALA A 115 -5.05 4.64 -22.94
N ALA A 116 -4.40 5.80 -22.85
CA ALA A 116 -3.50 6.31 -23.88
C ALA A 116 -2.31 5.37 -24.12
N LEU A 117 -1.64 4.90 -23.05
CA LEU A 117 -0.51 3.99 -23.18
C LEU A 117 -0.94 2.58 -23.62
N THR A 118 -2.09 2.10 -23.15
CA THR A 118 -2.66 0.83 -23.60
C THR A 118 -3.05 0.89 -25.08
N ALA A 119 -3.68 1.98 -25.53
CA ALA A 119 -3.99 2.20 -26.93
C ALA A 119 -2.71 2.23 -27.80
N ARG A 120 -1.65 2.93 -27.34
CA ARG A 120 -0.34 2.91 -28.02
C ARG A 120 0.23 1.50 -28.13
N LEU A 121 0.15 0.69 -27.06
CA LEU A 121 0.59 -0.70 -27.07
C LEU A 121 -0.21 -1.53 -28.07
N LEU A 122 -1.54 -1.43 -28.07
CA LEU A 122 -2.43 -2.13 -29.00
C LEU A 122 -2.16 -1.75 -30.46
N ILE A 123 -1.98 -0.45 -30.74
CA ILE A 123 -1.60 0.04 -32.06
C ILE A 123 -0.27 -0.59 -32.51
N GLY A 124 0.72 -0.65 -31.60
CA GLY A 124 2.00 -1.31 -31.88
C GLY A 124 1.84 -2.79 -32.22
N LEU A 125 1.03 -3.51 -31.45
CA LEU A 125 0.73 -4.93 -31.71
C LEU A 125 0.00 -5.13 -33.05
N VAL A 126 -1.00 -4.30 -33.35
CA VAL A 126 -1.73 -4.35 -34.63
C VAL A 126 -0.78 -4.10 -35.82
N ARG A 127 0.10 -3.10 -35.69
CA ARG A 127 1.12 -2.83 -36.72
C ARG A 127 2.04 -4.03 -36.93
N LEU A 128 2.52 -4.64 -35.83
CA LEU A 128 3.39 -5.83 -35.90
C LEU A 128 2.68 -7.01 -36.58
N VAL A 129 1.41 -7.27 -36.23
CA VAL A 129 0.60 -8.31 -36.89
C VAL A 129 0.41 -8.02 -38.38
N ARG A 130 0.09 -6.77 -38.75
CA ARG A 130 -0.05 -6.36 -40.17
C ARG A 130 1.26 -6.52 -40.95
N MET A 131 2.38 -6.07 -40.36
CA MET A 131 3.69 -6.26 -41.02
C MET A 131 3.99 -7.73 -41.26
N SER A 132 3.69 -8.60 -40.28
CA SER A 132 3.89 -10.03 -40.40
C SER A 132 2.94 -10.71 -41.40
N SER A 133 1.70 -10.23 -41.54
CA SER A 133 0.75 -10.78 -42.52
C SER A 133 1.08 -10.37 -43.95
N LEU A 134 1.79 -9.27 -44.14
CA LEU A 134 2.26 -8.78 -45.44
C LEU A 134 3.66 -9.31 -45.81
N ALA A 135 4.37 -9.90 -44.87
CA ALA A 135 5.70 -10.46 -45.04
C ALA A 135 5.65 -11.77 -45.86
N THR A 136 6.68 -12.01 -46.63
CA THR A 136 6.83 -13.25 -47.40
C THR A 136 7.62 -14.29 -46.62
N PRO A 137 7.26 -15.58 -46.69
CA PRO A 137 8.09 -16.65 -46.09
C PRO A 137 9.47 -16.68 -46.78
N PHE A 138 10.51 -16.87 -45.98
CA PHE A 138 11.86 -17.07 -46.49
C PHE A 138 11.95 -18.42 -47.19
N SER A 139 12.48 -18.46 -48.42
CA SER A 139 12.29 -19.59 -49.33
C SER A 139 13.52 -20.47 -49.55
N ASP A 140 14.71 -20.09 -49.04
CA ASP A 140 15.95 -20.88 -49.23
C ASP A 140 15.92 -22.16 -48.33
N PRO A 141 15.81 -23.37 -48.91
CA PRO A 141 15.74 -24.61 -48.14
C PRO A 141 17.02 -24.92 -47.35
N GLN A 142 18.20 -24.59 -47.93
CA GLN A 142 19.48 -24.86 -47.26
C GLN A 142 19.63 -23.99 -46.01
N PHE A 143 19.21 -22.75 -46.12
CA PHE A 143 19.23 -21.82 -44.99
C PHE A 143 18.22 -22.20 -43.89
N LEU A 144 17.02 -22.67 -44.27
CA LEU A 144 16.04 -23.19 -43.31
C LEU A 144 16.54 -24.43 -42.56
N LEU A 145 17.31 -25.30 -43.24
CA LEU A 145 17.97 -26.43 -42.56
C LEU A 145 19.06 -25.97 -41.59
N ALA A 146 19.84 -24.95 -41.96
CA ALA A 146 20.83 -24.34 -41.07
C ALA A 146 20.16 -23.69 -39.84
N LEU A 147 19.07 -22.94 -40.05
CA LEU A 147 18.25 -22.40 -38.97
C LEU A 147 17.75 -23.49 -38.05
N GLY A 148 17.26 -24.60 -38.58
CA GLY A 148 16.78 -25.75 -37.78
C GLY A 148 17.89 -26.40 -36.94
N ARG A 149 19.11 -26.48 -37.48
CA ARG A 149 20.30 -26.96 -36.74
C ARG A 149 20.68 -25.98 -35.63
N LEU A 150 20.79 -24.71 -35.93
CA LEU A 150 21.11 -23.66 -34.96
C LEU A 150 20.06 -23.56 -33.83
N ALA A 151 18.77 -23.66 -34.17
CA ALA A 151 17.69 -23.67 -33.18
C ALA A 151 17.82 -24.84 -32.20
N ARG A 152 18.14 -26.06 -32.69
CA ARG A 152 18.40 -27.23 -31.84
C ARG A 152 19.62 -27.04 -30.95
N GLN A 153 20.73 -26.52 -31.49
CA GLN A 153 21.96 -26.22 -30.74
C GLN A 153 21.70 -25.23 -29.60
N LEU A 154 20.90 -24.19 -29.86
CA LEU A 154 20.51 -23.21 -28.88
C LEU A 154 19.42 -23.70 -27.93
N GLY A 155 18.82 -24.88 -28.15
CA GLY A 155 17.78 -25.46 -27.29
C GLY A 155 16.39 -24.82 -27.49
N VAL A 156 16.12 -24.32 -28.69
CA VAL A 156 14.77 -23.86 -29.09
C VAL A 156 13.95 -25.09 -29.50
N ARG A 157 12.81 -25.31 -28.87
CA ARG A 157 11.99 -26.51 -29.05
C ARG A 157 11.38 -26.65 -30.44
N GLN A 158 10.96 -25.54 -31.03
CA GLN A 158 10.38 -25.47 -32.37
C GLN A 158 11.11 -24.40 -33.17
N ALA A 159 11.52 -24.74 -34.39
CA ALA A 159 12.08 -23.75 -35.31
C ALA A 159 11.01 -22.66 -35.58
N PRO A 160 11.37 -21.37 -35.45
CA PRO A 160 10.43 -20.29 -35.75
C PRO A 160 10.13 -20.20 -37.23
N ALA A 161 8.98 -19.62 -37.57
CA ALA A 161 8.71 -19.22 -38.93
C ALA A 161 9.59 -17.99 -39.30
N LEU A 162 10.33 -18.09 -40.37
CA LEU A 162 11.18 -17.01 -40.87
C LEU A 162 10.42 -16.24 -41.95
N LEU A 163 10.28 -14.94 -41.76
CA LEU A 163 9.54 -14.04 -42.63
C LEU A 163 10.46 -12.91 -43.09
N VAL A 164 10.25 -12.45 -44.30
CA VAL A 164 10.95 -11.30 -44.88
C VAL A 164 9.97 -10.14 -45.01
N ALA A 165 10.31 -9.00 -44.43
CA ALA A 165 9.51 -7.79 -44.54
C ALA A 165 9.56 -7.23 -45.96
N ARG A 166 8.50 -6.57 -46.39
CA ARG A 166 8.50 -5.89 -47.72
C ARG A 166 9.34 -4.62 -47.73
N ASP A 167 9.48 -3.99 -46.56
CA ASP A 167 10.20 -2.73 -46.42
C ASP A 167 11.63 -2.97 -45.91
N ALA A 168 12.61 -2.35 -46.57
CA ALA A 168 14.03 -2.45 -46.22
C ALA A 168 14.38 -1.79 -44.85
N CYS A 169 13.48 -0.99 -44.29
CA CYS A 169 13.70 -0.23 -43.06
C CYS A 169 13.40 -1.01 -41.75
N THR A 170 13.14 -2.29 -41.85
CA THR A 170 12.76 -3.10 -40.67
C THR A 170 14.01 -3.68 -40.02
N MET A 171 14.20 -3.45 -38.72
CA MET A 171 15.20 -4.20 -37.98
C MET A 171 14.74 -5.65 -37.77
N PRO A 172 15.65 -6.62 -37.72
CA PRO A 172 15.31 -7.97 -37.29
C PRO A 172 14.54 -7.95 -36.01
N CYS A 173 13.48 -8.71 -35.90
CA CYS A 173 12.71 -8.79 -34.67
C CYS A 173 11.99 -10.14 -34.51
N THR A 174 11.86 -10.55 -33.25
CA THR A 174 11.18 -11.78 -32.88
C THR A 174 9.91 -11.46 -32.11
N TRP A 175 8.83 -12.17 -32.41
CA TRP A 175 7.56 -12.04 -31.73
C TRP A 175 6.74 -13.34 -31.73
N GLY A 176 5.74 -13.44 -30.84
CA GLY A 176 4.87 -14.60 -30.72
C GLY A 176 5.21 -15.46 -29.49
N PHE A 177 4.19 -16.14 -28.97
CA PHE A 177 4.32 -16.97 -27.76
C PHE A 177 4.42 -18.46 -28.06
N ARG A 178 3.39 -19.03 -28.72
CA ARG A 178 3.33 -20.48 -29.03
C ARG A 178 3.95 -20.84 -30.38
N ARG A 179 3.89 -19.91 -31.32
CA ARG A 179 4.47 -20.04 -32.66
C ARG A 179 5.32 -18.81 -32.91
N PRO A 180 6.57 -18.80 -32.42
CA PRO A 180 7.45 -17.66 -32.59
C PRO A 180 7.76 -17.45 -34.07
N ARG A 181 7.88 -16.20 -34.46
CA ARG A 181 8.21 -15.73 -35.79
C ARG A 181 9.41 -14.81 -35.71
N ILE A 182 10.28 -14.91 -36.69
CA ILE A 182 11.39 -13.97 -36.90
C ILE A 182 11.08 -13.21 -38.16
N LEU A 183 11.05 -11.89 -38.08
CA LEU A 183 10.91 -10.99 -39.22
C LEU A 183 12.28 -10.40 -39.55
N LEU A 184 12.76 -10.65 -40.75
CA LEU A 184 13.99 -10.09 -41.29
C LEU A 184 13.67 -8.92 -42.22
N PRO A 185 14.59 -7.95 -42.40
CA PRO A 185 14.43 -6.89 -43.37
C PRO A 185 14.55 -7.42 -44.83
N ALA A 186 14.03 -6.66 -45.79
CA ALA A 186 13.98 -7.07 -47.21
C ALA A 186 15.36 -7.32 -47.82
N ASP A 187 16.39 -6.64 -47.36
CA ASP A 187 17.77 -6.76 -47.83
C ASP A 187 18.53 -7.96 -47.23
N CYS A 188 17.90 -8.76 -46.34
CA CYS A 188 18.55 -9.89 -45.67
C CYS A 188 19.06 -10.98 -46.62
N GLU A 189 18.51 -11.08 -47.84
CA GLU A 189 18.97 -12.03 -48.86
C GLU A 189 20.36 -11.66 -49.41
N SER A 190 20.69 -10.38 -49.46
CA SER A 190 22.00 -9.87 -49.88
C SER A 190 23.09 -9.99 -48.83
N TRP A 191 22.73 -10.35 -47.56
CA TRP A 191 23.69 -10.44 -46.48
C TRP A 191 24.60 -11.66 -46.63
N PRO A 192 25.87 -11.55 -46.23
CA PRO A 192 26.73 -12.72 -46.06
C PRO A 192 26.09 -13.78 -45.16
N GLU A 193 26.31 -15.06 -45.46
CA GLU A 193 25.74 -16.16 -44.68
C GLU A 193 26.08 -16.04 -43.20
N GLU A 194 27.30 -15.66 -42.91
CA GLU A 194 27.76 -15.48 -41.53
C GLU A 194 26.96 -14.41 -40.79
N ARG A 195 26.69 -13.25 -41.39
CA ARG A 195 25.84 -12.20 -40.82
C ARG A 195 24.44 -12.73 -40.52
N ARG A 196 23.86 -13.45 -41.49
CA ARG A 196 22.53 -14.05 -41.34
C ARG A 196 22.50 -15.01 -40.15
N LEU A 197 23.52 -15.88 -39.98
CA LEU A 197 23.61 -16.82 -38.88
C LEU A 197 23.78 -16.12 -37.50
N ILE A 198 24.59 -15.07 -37.44
CA ILE A 198 24.78 -14.26 -36.21
C ILE A 198 23.47 -13.61 -35.81
N VAL A 199 22.76 -12.96 -36.73
CA VAL A 199 21.46 -12.33 -36.44
C VAL A 199 20.45 -13.35 -36.00
N LEU A 200 20.38 -14.51 -36.69
CA LEU A 200 19.46 -15.57 -36.29
C LEU A 200 19.80 -16.17 -34.93
N ALA A 201 21.07 -16.29 -34.58
CA ALA A 201 21.48 -16.74 -33.22
C ALA A 201 20.99 -15.80 -32.15
N HIS A 202 21.06 -14.47 -32.40
CA HIS A 202 20.53 -13.45 -31.52
C HIS A 202 19.00 -13.55 -31.37
N GLU A 203 18.28 -13.62 -32.47
CA GLU A 203 16.81 -13.74 -32.47
C GLU A 203 16.33 -15.06 -31.81
N LEU A 204 17.03 -16.16 -32.08
CA LEU A 204 16.76 -17.45 -31.42
C LEU A 204 17.00 -17.40 -29.91
N ALA A 205 17.98 -16.61 -29.44
CA ALA A 205 18.21 -16.40 -28.02
C ALA A 205 17.00 -15.71 -27.35
N HIS A 206 16.38 -14.70 -27.99
CA HIS A 206 15.14 -14.09 -27.54
C HIS A 206 13.99 -15.12 -27.43
N ILE A 207 13.82 -15.96 -28.47
CA ILE A 207 12.78 -17.01 -28.48
C ILE A 207 12.98 -17.98 -27.32
N ARG A 208 14.20 -18.49 -27.17
CA ARG A 208 14.53 -19.45 -26.13
C ARG A 208 14.26 -18.93 -24.74
N ARG A 209 14.57 -17.65 -24.50
CA ARG A 209 14.38 -16.98 -23.21
C ARG A 209 12.92 -16.58 -22.96
N GLY A 210 12.10 -16.52 -23.99
CA GLY A 210 10.73 -16.03 -23.89
C GLY A 210 10.66 -14.52 -23.61
N ASP A 211 11.56 -13.74 -24.19
CA ASP A 211 11.68 -12.30 -23.91
C ASP A 211 10.45 -11.52 -24.38
N TRP A 212 9.77 -11.96 -25.45
CA TRP A 212 8.58 -11.27 -25.97
C TRP A 212 7.42 -11.16 -24.96
N PRO A 213 6.93 -12.26 -24.32
CA PRO A 213 5.88 -12.15 -23.30
C PRO A 213 6.33 -11.36 -22.07
N VAL A 214 7.60 -11.46 -21.67
CA VAL A 214 8.16 -10.68 -20.55
C VAL A 214 8.16 -9.18 -20.87
N ARG A 215 8.51 -8.83 -22.11
CA ARG A 215 8.48 -7.45 -22.60
C ARG A 215 7.04 -6.90 -22.65
N LEU A 216 6.09 -7.72 -23.08
CA LEU A 216 4.66 -7.37 -23.07
C LEU A 216 4.15 -7.12 -21.63
N MET A 217 4.52 -7.97 -20.66
CA MET A 217 4.22 -7.73 -19.25
C MET A 217 4.81 -6.41 -18.75
N ALA A 218 6.04 -6.08 -19.14
CA ALA A 218 6.67 -4.81 -18.76
C ALA A 218 5.93 -3.60 -19.32
N GLU A 219 5.45 -3.67 -20.57
CA GLU A 219 4.63 -2.62 -21.17
C GLU A 219 3.25 -2.49 -20.49
N CYS A 220 2.62 -3.60 -20.11
CA CYS A 220 1.39 -3.57 -19.33
C CYS A 220 1.60 -2.93 -17.94
N ALA A 221 2.68 -3.30 -17.24
CA ALA A 221 3.03 -2.69 -15.96
C ALA A 221 3.31 -1.19 -16.11
N ARG A 222 4.06 -0.79 -17.14
CA ARG A 222 4.35 0.62 -17.46
C ARG A 222 3.08 1.39 -17.81
N SER A 223 2.13 0.79 -18.50
CA SER A 223 0.85 1.43 -18.81
C SER A 223 0.00 1.64 -17.55
N PHE A 224 -0.06 0.68 -16.65
CA PHE A 224 -0.84 0.78 -15.41
C PHE A 224 -0.22 1.77 -14.43
N TYR A 225 1.13 1.72 -14.25
CA TYR A 225 1.91 2.59 -13.38
C TYR A 225 2.58 3.74 -14.16
N TRP A 226 1.89 4.30 -15.17
CA TRP A 226 2.46 5.29 -16.08
C TRP A 226 3.02 6.53 -15.40
N PHE A 227 2.44 6.92 -14.27
CA PHE A 227 2.85 8.05 -13.45
C PHE A 227 4.06 7.74 -12.55
N HIS A 228 4.49 6.46 -12.47
CA HIS A 228 5.53 6.02 -11.57
C HIS A 228 6.88 5.89 -12.28
N PRO A 229 7.89 6.74 -11.97
CA PRO A 229 9.16 6.75 -12.71
C PRO A 229 9.92 5.42 -12.65
N LEU A 230 9.84 4.68 -11.51
CA LEU A 230 10.50 3.38 -11.38
C LEU A 230 9.94 2.31 -12.33
N ALA A 231 8.69 2.42 -12.78
CA ALA A 231 8.13 1.50 -13.77
C ALA A 231 8.80 1.69 -15.16
N TRP A 232 9.13 2.92 -15.52
CA TRP A 232 9.88 3.24 -16.74
C TRP A 232 11.32 2.76 -16.65
N ILE A 233 11.99 2.99 -15.54
CA ILE A 233 13.37 2.52 -15.28
C ILE A 233 13.40 0.99 -15.31
N ALA A 234 12.46 0.30 -14.66
CA ALA A 234 12.36 -1.16 -14.65
C ALA A 234 12.19 -1.73 -16.05
N SER A 235 11.27 -1.16 -16.87
CA SER A 235 11.04 -1.59 -18.25
C SER A 235 12.27 -1.36 -19.14
N ALA A 236 12.94 -0.21 -19.02
CA ALA A 236 14.16 0.08 -19.76
C ALA A 236 15.31 -0.84 -19.36
N SER A 237 15.52 -1.06 -18.06
CA SER A 237 16.56 -1.96 -17.55
C SER A 237 16.31 -3.41 -17.94
N LEU A 238 15.05 -3.87 -17.90
CA LEU A 238 14.67 -5.19 -18.38
C LEU A 238 15.04 -5.38 -19.84
N ALA A 239 14.71 -4.40 -20.71
CA ALA A 239 15.04 -4.44 -22.11
C ALA A 239 16.57 -4.51 -22.32
N GLU A 240 17.34 -3.65 -21.66
CA GLU A 240 18.81 -3.62 -21.74
C GLU A 240 19.44 -4.95 -21.31
N MET A 241 18.98 -5.51 -20.17
CA MET A 241 19.51 -6.80 -19.70
C MET A 241 19.10 -7.96 -20.61
N GLY A 242 17.95 -7.87 -21.27
CA GLY A 242 17.51 -8.82 -22.28
C GLY A 242 18.46 -8.86 -23.48
N GLU A 243 18.78 -7.70 -24.06
CA GLU A 243 19.73 -7.59 -25.17
C GLU A 243 21.10 -8.15 -24.81
N ARG A 244 21.67 -7.73 -23.66
CA ARG A 244 22.97 -8.25 -23.19
C ARG A 244 22.98 -9.77 -22.99
N ALA A 245 21.90 -10.33 -22.49
CA ALA A 245 21.81 -11.77 -22.28
C ALA A 245 21.66 -12.55 -23.60
N CYS A 246 21.11 -11.93 -24.67
CA CYS A 246 21.10 -12.50 -26.00
C CYS A 246 22.49 -12.38 -26.66
N ASP A 247 23.19 -11.26 -26.46
CA ASP A 247 24.59 -11.11 -26.89
C ASP A 247 25.49 -12.18 -26.22
N ASP A 248 25.35 -12.38 -24.90
CA ASP A 248 26.07 -13.43 -24.18
C ASP A 248 25.78 -14.83 -24.75
N ALA A 249 24.54 -15.09 -25.20
CA ALA A 249 24.18 -16.37 -25.82
C ALA A 249 24.81 -16.58 -27.20
N VAL A 250 24.94 -15.50 -28.00
CA VAL A 250 25.65 -15.53 -29.28
C VAL A 250 27.14 -15.80 -29.08
N LEU A 251 27.78 -15.08 -28.17
CA LEU A 251 29.20 -15.28 -27.84
C LEU A 251 29.46 -16.70 -27.28
N ALA A 252 28.54 -17.23 -26.47
CA ALA A 252 28.63 -18.60 -25.95
C ALA A 252 28.45 -19.67 -27.05
N SER A 253 27.95 -19.33 -28.24
CA SER A 253 27.89 -20.23 -29.41
C SER A 253 29.19 -20.33 -30.18
N GLY A 254 30.25 -19.57 -29.80
CA GLY A 254 31.57 -19.61 -30.40
C GLY A 254 31.86 -18.45 -31.38
N VAL A 255 30.96 -17.48 -31.49
CA VAL A 255 31.20 -16.28 -32.31
C VAL A 255 32.20 -15.38 -31.57
N LEU A 256 33.22 -14.92 -32.30
CA LEU A 256 34.24 -14.02 -31.75
C LEU A 256 33.65 -12.65 -31.41
N PRO A 257 33.99 -12.05 -30.25
CA PRO A 257 33.44 -10.77 -29.81
C PRO A 257 33.62 -9.63 -30.82
N ASP A 258 34.84 -9.50 -31.40
CA ASP A 258 35.16 -8.44 -32.35
C ASP A 258 34.33 -8.55 -33.64
N ARG A 259 34.12 -9.78 -34.11
CA ARG A 259 33.33 -10.07 -35.28
C ARG A 259 31.85 -9.80 -35.05
N TYR A 260 31.33 -10.22 -33.90
CA TYR A 260 29.96 -9.94 -33.54
C TYR A 260 29.71 -8.43 -33.38
N ALA A 261 30.63 -7.70 -32.75
CA ALA A 261 30.54 -6.26 -32.60
C ALA A 261 30.53 -5.51 -33.95
N SER A 262 31.40 -5.92 -34.90
CA SER A 262 31.45 -5.31 -36.22
C SER A 262 30.17 -5.53 -37.03
N GLU A 263 29.62 -6.75 -37.03
CA GLU A 263 28.36 -7.07 -37.71
C GLU A 263 27.17 -6.31 -37.13
N LEU A 264 27.10 -6.19 -35.81
CA LEU A 264 26.05 -5.41 -35.13
C LEU A 264 26.17 -3.91 -35.46
N LEU A 265 27.38 -3.37 -35.51
CA LEU A 265 27.63 -1.98 -35.86
C LEU A 265 27.16 -1.68 -37.32
N ASP A 266 27.45 -2.56 -38.23
CA ASP A 266 27.04 -2.43 -39.62
C ASP A 266 25.53 -2.50 -39.82
N LEU A 267 24.85 -3.40 -39.09
CA LEU A 267 23.39 -3.45 -39.08
C LEU A 267 22.77 -2.14 -38.59
N VAL A 268 23.32 -1.57 -37.52
CA VAL A 268 22.82 -0.30 -36.96
C VAL A 268 23.10 0.87 -37.94
N ARG A 269 24.28 0.92 -38.57
CA ARG A 269 24.61 1.93 -39.58
C ARG A 269 23.66 1.85 -40.78
N THR A 270 23.39 0.66 -41.29
CA THR A 270 22.45 0.44 -42.39
C THR A 270 21.05 0.90 -42.03
N ALA A 271 20.57 0.53 -40.83
CA ALA A 271 19.27 0.96 -40.34
C ALA A 271 19.18 2.47 -40.08
N ALA A 272 20.26 3.12 -39.64
CA ALA A 272 20.30 4.56 -39.42
C ALA A 272 20.26 5.35 -40.75
N ASN A 273 20.92 4.86 -41.76
CA ASN A 273 20.95 5.49 -43.08
C ASN A 273 19.62 5.39 -43.85
N SER A 274 18.84 4.34 -43.61
CA SER A 274 17.54 4.11 -44.26
C SER A 274 16.40 4.95 -43.66
N ASN A 275 16.55 5.49 -42.46
CA ASN A 275 15.43 6.07 -41.69
C ASN A 275 15.62 7.57 -41.42
N ARG A 276 15.46 8.40 -42.48
CA ARG A 276 15.55 9.88 -42.37
C ARG A 276 14.48 10.56 -41.51
N SER A 277 13.47 9.84 -41.03
CA SER A 277 12.28 10.43 -40.36
C SER A 277 12.12 10.16 -38.88
N TRP A 278 13.01 9.40 -38.25
CA TRP A 278 12.86 9.11 -36.82
C TRP A 278 13.75 10.01 -35.95
N SER A 279 13.11 10.73 -35.07
CA SER A 279 13.67 11.82 -34.26
C SER A 279 15.02 11.48 -33.59
N MET A 280 15.91 12.50 -33.59
CA MET A 280 17.25 12.52 -32.98
C MET A 280 17.27 12.00 -31.51
N ALA A 281 16.18 12.16 -30.73
CA ALA A 281 16.06 11.68 -29.35
C ALA A 281 16.07 10.13 -29.24
N LEU A 282 15.48 9.42 -30.21
CA LEU A 282 15.53 7.95 -30.29
C LEU A 282 16.90 7.44 -30.74
N ALA A 283 17.60 8.19 -31.58
CA ALA A 283 18.96 7.86 -32.01
C ALA A 283 19.96 7.96 -30.83
N VAL A 284 19.88 9.00 -30.00
CA VAL A 284 20.74 9.18 -28.83
C VAL A 284 20.51 8.10 -27.79
N ALA A 285 19.25 7.73 -27.48
CA ALA A 285 18.94 6.66 -26.52
C ALA A 285 19.40 5.28 -27.01
N ARG A 286 19.44 5.05 -28.34
CA ARG A 286 19.98 3.82 -28.94
C ARG A 286 21.50 3.80 -28.94
N SER A 287 22.17 4.94 -29.15
CA SER A 287 23.64 5.01 -29.14
C SER A 287 24.25 4.67 -27.79
N THR A 288 23.69 5.18 -26.70
CA THR A 288 24.16 4.87 -25.35
C THR A 288 23.97 3.39 -24.98
N ASN A 289 22.91 2.75 -25.46
CA ASN A 289 22.69 1.32 -25.24
C ASN A 289 23.67 0.47 -26.07
N LEU A 290 24.03 0.89 -27.27
CA LEU A 290 25.02 0.20 -28.11
C LEU A 290 26.41 0.24 -27.52
N GLU A 291 26.86 1.39 -27.06
CA GLU A 291 28.16 1.54 -26.39
C GLU A 291 28.27 0.60 -25.21
N ARG A 292 27.24 0.52 -24.37
CA ARG A 292 27.20 -0.39 -23.23
C ARG A 292 27.18 -1.86 -23.65
N ARG A 293 26.54 -2.21 -24.77
CA ARG A 293 26.57 -3.57 -25.33
C ARG A 293 27.97 -3.94 -25.81
N PHE A 294 28.61 -3.07 -26.58
CA PHE A 294 29.97 -3.28 -27.06
C PHE A 294 30.98 -3.44 -25.91
N THR A 295 30.92 -2.54 -24.92
CA THR A 295 31.78 -2.66 -23.73
C THR A 295 31.57 -4.00 -23.03
N ALA A 296 30.32 -4.45 -22.88
CA ALA A 296 30.01 -5.72 -22.24
C ALA A 296 30.45 -6.95 -23.07
N MET A 297 30.37 -6.88 -24.43
CA MET A 297 30.81 -7.96 -25.32
C MET A 297 32.33 -8.14 -25.29
N LEU A 298 33.09 -7.04 -25.25
CA LEU A 298 34.55 -7.03 -25.26
C LEU A 298 35.15 -7.33 -23.88
N ASP A 299 34.37 -7.21 -22.80
CA ASP A 299 34.81 -7.52 -21.45
C ASP A 299 34.83 -9.03 -21.20
N SER A 300 36.03 -9.61 -21.17
CA SER A 300 36.25 -11.05 -20.92
C SER A 300 35.95 -11.48 -19.48
N THR A 301 35.84 -10.54 -18.54
CA THR A 301 35.60 -10.82 -17.10
C THR A 301 34.12 -11.01 -16.77
N GLN A 302 33.23 -10.71 -17.70
CA GLN A 302 31.78 -10.81 -17.52
C GLN A 302 31.32 -12.26 -17.35
N ASP A 303 30.48 -12.49 -16.33
CA ASP A 303 29.80 -13.77 -16.15
C ASP A 303 28.68 -13.93 -17.22
N ARG A 304 28.92 -14.80 -18.20
CA ARG A 304 27.98 -15.11 -19.30
C ARG A 304 27.16 -16.38 -19.04
N ARG A 305 27.09 -16.82 -17.78
CA ARG A 305 26.35 -18.03 -17.42
C ARG A 305 24.85 -17.86 -17.65
N ARG A 306 24.22 -18.92 -18.12
CA ARG A 306 22.78 -18.99 -18.27
C ARG A 306 22.10 -19.09 -16.92
N THR A 307 20.88 -18.62 -16.81
CA THR A 307 20.05 -18.82 -15.61
C THR A 307 19.74 -20.32 -15.44
N THR A 308 19.87 -20.80 -14.22
CA THR A 308 19.56 -22.18 -13.85
C THR A 308 18.13 -22.28 -13.30
N ARG A 309 17.54 -23.47 -13.35
CA ARG A 309 16.24 -23.72 -12.68
C ARG A 309 16.27 -23.38 -11.18
N ARG A 310 17.43 -23.60 -10.54
CA ARG A 310 17.64 -23.26 -9.12
C ARG A 310 17.57 -21.75 -8.89
N SER A 311 18.21 -20.95 -9.77
CA SER A 311 18.12 -19.48 -9.65
C SER A 311 16.71 -18.98 -9.91
N LEU A 312 15.97 -19.59 -10.83
CA LEU A 312 14.57 -19.25 -11.08
C LEU A 312 13.70 -19.54 -9.85
N LEU A 313 13.82 -20.74 -9.29
CA LEU A 313 13.10 -21.12 -8.07
C LEU A 313 13.44 -20.17 -6.91
N PHE A 314 14.72 -19.88 -6.70
CA PHE A 314 15.14 -18.98 -5.64
C PHE A 314 14.56 -17.57 -5.80
N THR A 315 14.67 -16.96 -6.99
CA THR A 315 14.14 -15.61 -7.21
C THR A 315 12.61 -15.56 -7.12
N THR A 316 11.90 -16.57 -7.64
CA THR A 316 10.43 -16.62 -7.55
C THR A 316 9.96 -16.87 -6.12
N THR A 317 10.58 -17.77 -5.38
CA THR A 317 10.22 -18.03 -3.97
C THR A 317 10.48 -16.79 -3.12
N THR A 318 11.63 -16.13 -3.26
CA THR A 318 11.93 -14.88 -2.55
C THR A 318 10.90 -13.79 -2.89
N ALA A 319 10.54 -13.67 -4.16
CA ALA A 319 9.55 -12.69 -4.59
C ALA A 319 8.16 -12.97 -4.01
N VAL A 320 7.72 -14.23 -3.96
CA VAL A 320 6.44 -14.62 -3.34
C VAL A 320 6.44 -14.34 -1.84
N LEU A 321 7.54 -14.68 -1.14
CA LEU A 321 7.69 -14.39 0.29
C LEU A 321 7.65 -12.90 0.62
N LEU A 322 8.09 -12.04 -0.30
CA LEU A 322 8.01 -10.58 -0.15
C LEU A 322 6.66 -10.02 -0.58
N LEU A 323 6.07 -10.58 -1.66
CA LEU A 323 4.83 -10.08 -2.24
C LEU A 323 3.62 -10.34 -1.35
N LEU A 324 3.49 -11.55 -0.76
CA LEU A 324 2.31 -11.92 0.02
C LEU A 324 2.12 -11.03 1.26
N PRO A 325 3.12 -10.83 2.15
CA PRO A 325 2.95 -9.92 3.28
C PRO A 325 2.74 -8.47 2.82
N LEU A 326 3.44 -8.02 1.76
CA LEU A 326 3.24 -6.68 1.22
C LEU A 326 1.84 -6.46 0.66
N ALA A 327 1.25 -7.46 -0.01
CA ALA A 327 -0.13 -7.42 -0.50
C ALA A 327 -1.14 -7.36 0.66
N ALA A 328 -0.89 -8.12 1.74
CA ALA A 328 -1.73 -8.18 2.94
C ALA A 328 -1.68 -6.90 3.79
N LEU A 329 -0.58 -6.13 3.74
CA LEU A 329 -0.48 -4.86 4.46
C LEU A 329 -1.55 -3.87 3.99
N ARG A 330 -2.40 -3.40 4.91
CA ARG A 330 -3.33 -2.29 4.66
C ARG A 330 -2.85 -1.04 5.38
N ALA A 331 -2.89 0.09 4.71
CA ALA A 331 -2.66 1.38 5.35
C ALA A 331 -3.87 1.70 6.27
N PRO A 332 -3.66 2.37 7.42
CA PRO A 332 -4.74 2.88 8.23
C PRO A 332 -5.66 3.75 7.34
N GLY A 333 -6.98 3.45 7.32
CA GLY A 333 -7.95 4.14 6.48
C GLY A 333 -8.25 3.51 5.12
N GLN A 334 -7.68 2.34 4.79
CA GLN A 334 -8.05 1.56 3.59
C GLN A 334 -9.20 0.57 3.83
N ASP A 335 -9.67 0.44 5.07
CA ASP A 335 -10.89 -0.29 5.32
C ASP A 335 -12.00 0.42 4.56
N VAL A 336 -12.73 -0.36 3.79
CA VAL A 336 -13.93 0.12 3.11
C VAL A 336 -14.85 0.55 4.25
N SER A 337 -14.86 1.86 4.51
CA SER A 337 -15.62 2.42 5.61
C SER A 337 -17.09 2.28 5.29
N GLY A 338 -17.81 1.63 6.19
CA GLY A 338 -19.26 1.60 6.18
C GLY A 338 -19.84 2.87 6.80
N ARG A 339 -21.14 3.03 6.66
CA ARG A 339 -21.92 4.13 7.21
C ARG A 339 -23.07 3.56 8.03
N PHE A 340 -23.26 4.07 9.25
CA PHE A 340 -24.50 3.91 9.96
C PHE A 340 -25.34 5.17 9.83
N THR A 341 -26.59 5.02 9.40
CA THR A 341 -27.61 6.09 9.38
C THR A 341 -28.85 5.61 10.12
N GLY A 342 -29.62 6.52 10.65
CA GLY A 342 -30.87 6.15 11.30
C GLY A 342 -31.54 7.33 11.98
N THR A 343 -32.64 7.03 12.66
CA THR A 343 -33.41 8.03 13.39
C THR A 343 -33.57 7.57 14.84
N VAL A 344 -33.35 8.49 15.78
CA VAL A 344 -33.72 8.28 17.17
C VAL A 344 -35.20 8.66 17.32
N LEU A 345 -35.99 7.68 17.69
CA LEU A 345 -37.45 7.82 17.79
C LEU A 345 -37.87 7.89 19.26
N GLY A 346 -38.87 8.74 19.54
CA GLY A 346 -39.56 8.74 20.82
C GLY A 346 -40.66 7.66 20.90
N PRO A 347 -41.32 7.53 22.06
CA PRO A 347 -42.37 6.54 22.28
C PRO A 347 -43.57 6.74 21.32
N ASN A 348 -43.77 7.91 20.81
CA ASN A 348 -44.84 8.25 19.84
C ASN A 348 -44.40 8.08 18.38
N GLY A 349 -43.20 7.50 18.12
CA GLY A 349 -42.67 7.36 16.77
C GLY A 349 -42.15 8.66 16.13
N SER A 350 -42.16 9.78 16.86
CA SER A 350 -41.59 11.05 16.41
C SER A 350 -40.05 11.05 16.55
N GLY A 351 -39.35 11.69 15.61
CA GLY A 351 -37.91 11.87 15.71
C GLY A 351 -37.54 12.73 16.93
N LEU A 352 -36.54 12.29 17.69
CA LEU A 352 -36.05 12.99 18.87
C LEU A 352 -34.78 13.78 18.55
N PRO A 353 -34.83 15.11 18.58
CA PRO A 353 -33.66 15.96 18.38
C PRO A 353 -32.76 15.96 19.62
N ASN A 354 -31.46 16.25 19.39
CA ASN A 354 -30.43 16.38 20.42
C ASN A 354 -30.25 15.13 21.30
N ALA A 355 -30.55 13.94 20.78
CA ALA A 355 -30.18 12.69 21.43
C ALA A 355 -28.71 12.34 21.09
N THR A 356 -27.92 11.99 22.08
CA THR A 356 -26.54 11.54 21.89
C THR A 356 -26.53 10.06 21.50
N VAL A 357 -26.02 9.73 20.33
CA VAL A 357 -25.85 8.35 19.86
C VAL A 357 -24.38 7.97 20.01
N ILE A 358 -24.12 6.89 20.73
CA ILE A 358 -22.80 6.35 21.03
C ILE A 358 -22.68 4.99 20.36
N LEU A 359 -21.63 4.83 19.55
CA LEU A 359 -21.29 3.58 18.90
C LEU A 359 -19.96 3.06 19.48
N THR A 360 -19.95 1.87 20.04
CA THR A 360 -18.76 1.25 20.65
C THR A 360 -18.36 0.03 19.82
N SER A 361 -17.13 0.02 19.28
CA SER A 361 -16.60 -1.16 18.59
C SER A 361 -16.21 -2.24 19.60
N SER A 362 -16.74 -3.44 19.41
CA SER A 362 -16.45 -4.61 20.27
C SER A 362 -15.00 -5.08 20.11
N ALA A 363 -14.42 -4.97 18.91
CA ALA A 363 -13.06 -5.43 18.59
C ALA A 363 -11.97 -4.38 18.90
N ALA A 364 -12.24 -3.09 18.63
CA ALA A 364 -11.23 -2.03 18.73
C ALA A 364 -11.32 -1.24 20.05
N HIS A 365 -12.34 -1.46 20.88
CA HIS A 365 -12.66 -0.67 22.08
C HIS A 365 -12.74 0.85 21.82
N MET A 366 -13.01 1.24 20.57
CA MET A 366 -13.17 2.64 20.16
C MET A 366 -14.63 3.06 20.28
N ARG A 367 -14.86 4.29 20.74
CA ARG A 367 -16.17 4.90 20.83
C ARG A 367 -16.28 6.04 19.82
N TYR A 368 -17.40 6.06 19.10
CA TYR A 368 -17.78 7.12 18.20
C TYR A 368 -19.05 7.75 18.75
N MET A 369 -19.18 9.07 18.62
CA MET A 369 -20.35 9.80 19.14
C MET A 369 -20.86 10.77 18.08
N THR A 370 -22.18 10.85 17.98
CA THR A 370 -22.90 11.85 17.17
C THR A 370 -24.14 12.32 17.91
N VAL A 371 -24.73 13.41 17.44
CA VAL A 371 -25.97 13.95 18.01
C VAL A 371 -27.03 13.96 16.92
N SER A 372 -28.27 13.56 17.26
CA SER A 372 -29.38 13.59 16.31
C SER A 372 -29.81 15.03 15.97
N ASP A 373 -30.15 15.25 14.70
CA ASP A 373 -30.63 16.54 14.18
C ASP A 373 -32.07 16.89 14.63
N ALA A 374 -32.62 17.97 14.09
CA ALA A 374 -33.98 18.44 14.40
C ALA A 374 -35.08 17.41 14.06
N GLY A 375 -34.82 16.50 13.11
CA GLY A 375 -35.72 15.40 12.74
C GLY A 375 -35.43 14.10 13.48
N GLY A 376 -34.45 14.07 14.39
CA GLY A 376 -33.98 12.87 15.07
C GLY A 376 -33.01 12.04 14.27
N ALA A 377 -32.61 12.46 13.04
CA ALA A 377 -31.70 11.68 12.21
C ALA A 377 -30.25 11.78 12.72
N TYR A 378 -29.49 10.68 12.60
CA TYR A 378 -28.10 10.62 12.95
C TYR A 378 -27.28 9.88 11.87
N GLU A 379 -26.01 10.20 11.77
CA GLU A 379 -25.10 9.62 10.82
C GLU A 379 -23.70 9.40 11.41
N PHE A 380 -23.14 8.22 11.16
CA PHE A 380 -21.73 7.91 11.36
C PHE A 380 -21.11 7.53 10.02
N THR A 381 -20.03 8.18 9.65
CA THR A 381 -19.28 7.91 8.42
C THR A 381 -17.86 7.47 8.74
N GLY A 382 -17.25 6.70 7.84
CA GLY A 382 -15.84 6.33 8.00
C GLY A 382 -15.58 5.24 9.02
N LEU A 383 -16.57 4.41 9.35
CA LEU A 383 -16.45 3.34 10.33
C LEU A 383 -15.79 2.10 9.71
N PRO A 384 -14.82 1.46 10.37
CA PRO A 384 -14.33 0.13 9.99
C PRO A 384 -15.45 -0.90 10.00
N SER A 385 -15.36 -1.93 9.14
CA SER A 385 -16.26 -3.08 9.24
C SER A 385 -16.02 -3.84 10.55
N GLY A 386 -17.07 -4.35 11.16
CA GLY A 386 -16.99 -5.09 12.43
C GLY A 386 -18.27 -5.01 13.25
N ASP A 387 -18.19 -5.57 14.46
CA ASP A 387 -19.32 -5.61 15.38
C ASP A 387 -19.27 -4.39 16.33
N TYR A 388 -20.44 -3.78 16.48
CA TYR A 388 -20.63 -2.57 17.25
C TYR A 388 -21.78 -2.72 18.24
N GLN A 389 -21.70 -2.00 19.34
CA GLN A 389 -22.82 -1.75 20.23
C GLN A 389 -23.26 -0.30 20.08
N MET A 390 -24.55 -0.09 19.90
CA MET A 390 -25.11 1.25 19.74
C MET A 390 -25.98 1.61 20.95
N THR A 391 -25.77 2.79 21.49
CA THR A 391 -26.54 3.33 22.63
C THR A 391 -26.98 4.75 22.30
N ALA A 392 -28.25 5.05 22.46
CA ALA A 392 -28.78 6.42 22.37
C ALA A 392 -29.21 6.88 23.76
N ILE A 393 -28.84 8.11 24.09
CA ILE A 393 -29.11 8.75 25.38
C ILE A 393 -29.72 10.11 25.16
N LYS A 394 -30.82 10.38 25.88
CA LYS A 394 -31.42 11.73 25.92
C LYS A 394 -31.91 12.00 27.35
N PRO A 395 -31.61 13.17 27.96
CA PRO A 395 -32.13 13.53 29.29
C PRO A 395 -33.66 13.44 29.32
N GLY A 396 -34.19 12.71 30.30
CA GLY A 396 -35.64 12.51 30.46
C GLY A 396 -36.22 11.32 29.67
N SER A 397 -35.41 10.52 29.02
CA SER A 397 -35.81 9.27 28.34
C SER A 397 -34.98 8.10 28.85
N ALA A 398 -35.52 6.87 28.82
CA ALA A 398 -34.74 5.67 29.06
C ALA A 398 -33.73 5.45 27.94
N ASP A 399 -32.53 4.97 28.30
CA ASP A 399 -31.47 4.68 27.34
C ASP A 399 -31.91 3.61 26.31
N GLY A 400 -31.83 3.93 25.03
CA GLY A 400 -32.01 2.96 23.94
C GLY A 400 -30.70 2.23 23.69
N ARG A 401 -30.70 0.89 23.66
CA ARG A 401 -29.50 0.10 23.39
C ARG A 401 -29.78 -0.98 22.33
N ILE A 402 -28.89 -1.08 21.36
CA ILE A 402 -28.81 -2.19 20.38
C ILE A 402 -27.48 -2.91 20.64
N PRO A 403 -27.49 -4.13 21.21
CA PRO A 403 -26.28 -4.76 21.74
C PRO A 403 -25.32 -5.25 20.65
N ASP A 404 -25.83 -5.74 19.52
CA ASP A 404 -25.02 -6.34 18.46
C ASP A 404 -25.46 -5.82 17.09
N VAL A 405 -24.63 -5.01 16.49
CA VAL A 405 -24.82 -4.46 15.15
C VAL A 405 -23.57 -4.72 14.33
N THR A 406 -23.70 -5.51 13.28
CA THR A 406 -22.59 -5.80 12.36
C THR A 406 -22.60 -4.79 11.22
N LEU A 407 -21.46 -4.13 10.98
CA LEU A 407 -21.22 -3.27 9.83
C LEU A 407 -20.39 -4.03 8.80
N ASP A 408 -21.00 -4.37 7.68
CA ASP A 408 -20.31 -4.97 6.54
C ASP A 408 -19.43 -3.92 5.82
N ALA A 409 -18.30 -4.37 5.29
CA ALA A 409 -17.38 -3.51 4.56
C ALA A 409 -18.05 -2.84 3.35
N GLY A 410 -18.12 -1.50 3.35
CA GLY A 410 -18.68 -0.71 2.26
C GLY A 410 -20.19 -0.70 2.16
N ARG A 411 -20.90 -1.15 3.17
CA ARG A 411 -22.35 -1.19 3.20
C ARG A 411 -22.89 -0.07 4.10
N ASP A 412 -23.90 0.62 3.63
CA ASP A 412 -24.66 1.56 4.45
C ASP A 412 -25.73 0.76 5.20
N THR A 413 -25.74 0.87 6.52
CA THR A 413 -26.71 0.19 7.38
C THR A 413 -27.59 1.24 8.05
N ALA A 414 -28.90 1.13 7.85
CA ALA A 414 -29.87 2.00 8.50
C ALA A 414 -30.46 1.34 9.76
N LEU A 415 -30.38 2.03 10.90
CA LEU A 415 -30.82 1.54 12.19
C LEU A 415 -31.60 2.62 12.93
N ASN A 416 -32.84 2.33 13.31
CA ASN A 416 -33.62 3.23 14.15
C ASN A 416 -33.57 2.79 15.62
N ILE A 417 -33.42 3.74 16.53
CA ILE A 417 -33.36 3.49 17.96
C ILE A 417 -34.55 4.17 18.62
N THR A 418 -35.37 3.41 19.34
CA THR A 418 -36.51 3.97 20.07
C THR A 418 -36.13 4.20 21.53
N LEU A 419 -36.38 5.41 22.03
CA LEU A 419 -36.25 5.78 23.43
C LEU A 419 -37.63 5.83 24.05
N ASN A 420 -37.84 5.12 25.16
CA ASN A 420 -39.08 5.13 25.91
C ASN A 420 -39.07 6.21 27.00
N GLU A 421 -40.22 6.78 27.34
CA GLU A 421 -40.30 7.67 28.51
C GLU A 421 -40.07 6.86 29.79
N THR A 422 -39.18 7.32 30.65
CA THR A 422 -39.05 6.79 31.99
C THR A 422 -40.17 7.37 32.86
N GLY A 423 -41.05 6.53 33.33
CA GLY A 423 -42.08 6.92 34.34
C GLY A 423 -41.53 7.17 35.74
N GLU A 424 -40.24 7.51 35.88
CA GLU A 424 -39.57 7.74 37.17
C GLU A 424 -38.72 9.02 37.06
N PRO A 425 -38.77 9.90 38.12
CA PRO A 425 -37.99 11.13 38.09
C PRO A 425 -36.49 10.79 37.95
N ALA A 426 -35.84 11.47 37.04
CA ALA A 426 -34.45 11.28 36.65
C ALA A 426 -33.54 11.10 37.90
N ALA A 427 -33.08 9.90 38.11
CA ALA A 427 -31.90 9.69 38.94
C ALA A 427 -30.74 10.45 38.32
N ALA A 428 -29.98 11.15 39.11
CA ALA A 428 -28.80 11.91 38.71
C ALA A 428 -27.96 11.10 37.70
N PRO A 429 -27.44 11.73 36.63
CA PRO A 429 -26.71 11.03 35.59
C PRO A 429 -25.60 10.17 36.17
N LYS A 430 -25.57 8.86 35.86
CA LYS A 430 -24.50 7.98 36.27
C LYS A 430 -23.17 8.56 35.82
N PRO A 431 -22.16 8.65 36.71
CA PRO A 431 -20.87 9.25 36.39
C PRO A 431 -20.19 8.52 35.22
N MET A 432 -19.71 9.29 34.25
CA MET A 432 -19.05 8.79 33.09
C MET A 432 -17.61 8.40 33.42
N GLY A 433 -17.25 7.13 33.22
CA GLY A 433 -15.87 6.66 33.42
C GLY A 433 -14.89 7.31 32.45
N LEU A 434 -14.10 8.26 32.87
CA LEU A 434 -12.94 8.79 32.16
C LEU A 434 -11.69 8.00 32.60
N GLN A 435 -10.86 7.62 31.63
CA GLN A 435 -9.62 6.89 31.90
C GLN A 435 -8.64 7.76 32.73
N ALA A 436 -7.83 7.10 33.56
CA ALA A 436 -6.94 7.66 34.59
C ALA A 436 -6.05 8.85 34.19
N SER A 437 -5.78 9.06 32.89
CA SER A 437 -4.90 10.14 32.41
C SER A 437 -5.53 11.54 32.39
N ALA A 438 -6.85 11.64 32.36
CA ALA A 438 -7.55 12.95 32.34
C ALA A 438 -7.78 13.54 33.73
N ALA A 439 -7.77 12.72 34.75
CA ALA A 439 -8.02 13.17 36.13
C ALA A 439 -6.79 13.78 36.80
N GLU A 440 -5.58 13.34 36.44
CA GLU A 440 -4.34 13.92 36.99
C GLU A 440 -4.11 15.36 36.48
N THR A 441 -4.62 15.68 35.28
CA THR A 441 -4.44 17.00 34.65
C THR A 441 -5.35 18.09 35.20
N ASN A 442 -6.44 17.71 35.89
CA ASN A 442 -7.45 18.63 36.41
C ASN A 442 -7.45 18.79 37.95
N LEU A 443 -6.40 18.34 38.63
CA LEU A 443 -6.27 18.45 40.06
C LEU A 443 -5.84 19.87 40.44
N VAL A 444 -6.71 20.61 41.17
CA VAL A 444 -6.48 22.00 41.60
C VAL A 444 -5.80 22.04 42.97
N HIS A 445 -6.23 21.16 43.88
CA HIS A 445 -5.66 21.11 45.22
C HIS A 445 -5.47 19.66 45.64
N GLN A 446 -4.23 19.32 46.03
CA GLN A 446 -3.84 18.00 46.47
C GLN A 446 -3.41 18.06 47.96
N VAL A 447 -4.02 17.24 48.78
CA VAL A 447 -3.59 17.03 50.17
C VAL A 447 -2.74 15.76 50.20
N PRO A 448 -1.46 15.82 50.63
CA PRO A 448 -0.62 14.63 50.69
C PRO A 448 -1.17 13.63 51.75
N PRO A 449 -1.11 12.33 51.50
CA PRO A 449 -1.60 11.32 52.41
C PRO A 449 -0.76 11.30 53.69
N HIS A 450 -1.45 11.30 54.84
CA HIS A 450 -0.78 11.11 56.13
C HIS A 450 -0.37 9.65 56.28
N TYR A 451 0.96 9.39 56.40
CA TYR A 451 1.43 8.02 56.58
C TYR A 451 1.17 7.53 58.02
N PRO A 452 0.31 6.50 58.24
CA PRO A 452 -0.01 6.05 59.58
C PRO A 452 1.23 5.56 60.33
N ALA A 453 1.44 6.03 61.57
CA ALA A 453 2.62 5.70 62.39
C ALA A 453 2.82 4.18 62.54
N ALA A 454 1.74 3.42 62.74
CA ALA A 454 1.77 1.97 62.86
C ALA A 454 2.16 1.26 61.53
N ALA A 455 1.78 1.80 60.36
CA ALA A 455 2.19 1.26 59.08
C ALA A 455 3.65 1.63 58.78
N LYS A 456 4.09 2.82 59.17
CA LYS A 456 5.49 3.27 59.06
C LYS A 456 6.43 2.42 59.92
N ALA A 457 6.02 2.11 61.19
CA ALA A 457 6.78 1.24 62.10
C ALA A 457 6.91 -0.19 61.53
N ALA A 458 5.87 -0.68 60.87
CA ALA A 458 5.85 -2.00 60.21
C ALA A 458 6.51 -2.00 58.82
N ARG A 459 7.09 -0.88 58.37
CA ARG A 459 7.71 -0.69 57.02
C ARG A 459 6.81 -1.10 55.85
N MET A 460 5.50 -0.91 55.98
CA MET A 460 4.54 -1.30 54.94
C MET A 460 4.47 -0.23 53.87
N GLN A 461 4.71 -0.62 52.63
CA GLN A 461 4.67 0.27 51.44
C GLN A 461 3.68 -0.29 50.41
N GLY A 462 3.19 0.55 49.53
CA GLY A 462 2.33 0.13 48.43
C GLY A 462 1.53 1.27 47.82
N ALA A 463 0.90 0.98 46.69
CA ALA A 463 -0.01 1.89 46.00
C ALA A 463 -1.47 1.54 46.33
N VAL A 464 -2.25 2.48 46.81
CA VAL A 464 -3.70 2.35 46.97
C VAL A 464 -4.39 2.87 45.75
N ILE A 465 -5.20 2.03 45.10
CA ILE A 465 -5.97 2.37 43.90
C ILE A 465 -7.42 2.63 44.33
N LEU A 466 -7.90 3.84 44.07
CA LEU A 466 -9.26 4.26 44.41
C LEU A 466 -10.05 4.52 43.13
N ASP A 467 -11.25 3.98 43.06
CA ASP A 467 -12.27 4.40 42.12
C ASP A 467 -13.02 5.58 42.73
N ALA A 468 -12.97 6.74 42.09
CA ALA A 468 -13.48 8.00 42.60
C ALA A 468 -14.54 8.58 41.67
N VAL A 469 -15.67 9.00 42.23
CA VAL A 469 -16.65 9.83 41.52
C VAL A 469 -16.44 11.26 41.97
N ILE A 470 -16.14 12.14 41.01
CA ILE A 470 -15.94 13.58 41.24
C ILE A 470 -17.20 14.30 40.76
N SER A 471 -17.80 15.11 41.66
CA SER A 471 -19.02 15.85 41.32
C SER A 471 -18.81 16.94 40.29
N ALA A 472 -19.90 17.54 39.81
CA ALA A 472 -19.87 18.68 38.90
C ALA A 472 -19.14 19.91 39.47
N GLU A 473 -19.04 20.01 40.80
CA GLU A 473 -18.32 21.08 41.51
C GLU A 473 -16.82 20.74 41.73
N GLY A 474 -16.36 19.57 41.25
CA GLY A 474 -14.96 19.12 41.40
C GLY A 474 -14.64 18.49 42.78
N VAL A 475 -15.64 18.02 43.52
CA VAL A 475 -15.47 17.38 44.82
C VAL A 475 -15.59 15.86 44.70
N PRO A 476 -14.65 15.06 45.28
CA PRO A 476 -14.82 13.61 45.36
C PRO A 476 -15.98 13.21 46.28
N GLU A 477 -17.02 12.58 45.72
CA GLU A 477 -18.22 12.18 46.47
C GLU A 477 -18.24 10.70 46.84
N SER A 478 -17.70 9.83 45.99
CA SER A 478 -17.67 8.40 46.20
C SER A 478 -16.26 7.86 45.99
N LEU A 479 -15.67 7.23 46.98
CA LEU A 479 -14.33 6.66 46.98
C LEU A 479 -14.40 5.18 47.33
N ARG A 480 -13.98 4.31 46.39
CA ARG A 480 -13.96 2.86 46.60
C ARG A 480 -12.56 2.31 46.35
N VAL A 481 -12.03 1.55 47.31
CA VAL A 481 -10.74 0.87 47.16
C VAL A 481 -10.87 -0.29 46.20
N MET A 482 -10.07 -0.28 45.14
CA MET A 482 -10.07 -1.27 44.07
C MET A 482 -9.12 -2.44 44.32
N ASN A 483 -8.10 -2.25 45.19
CA ASN A 483 -7.13 -3.27 45.55
C ASN A 483 -7.21 -3.60 47.06
N PRO A 484 -8.23 -4.37 47.53
CA PRO A 484 -8.49 -4.62 48.93
C PRO A 484 -7.42 -5.47 49.63
N GLN A 485 -6.44 -5.99 48.90
CA GLN A 485 -5.31 -6.77 49.43
C GLN A 485 -4.25 -5.90 50.12
N ILE A 486 -4.31 -4.57 49.94
CA ILE A 486 -3.39 -3.64 50.59
C ILE A 486 -3.79 -3.44 52.07
N ASP A 487 -2.82 -3.07 52.90
CA ASP A 487 -3.10 -2.88 54.35
C ASP A 487 -4.25 -1.87 54.58
N PRO A 488 -5.26 -2.22 55.38
CA PRO A 488 -6.43 -1.37 55.66
C PRO A 488 -6.09 0.02 56.20
N ARG A 489 -4.94 0.17 56.88
CA ARG A 489 -4.46 1.46 57.42
C ARG A 489 -4.02 2.40 56.30
N LEU A 490 -3.33 1.87 55.29
CA LEU A 490 -2.93 2.64 54.11
C LEU A 490 -4.15 3.01 53.25
N SER A 491 -5.11 2.07 53.11
CA SER A 491 -6.36 2.32 52.38
C SER A 491 -7.17 3.45 53.04
N ARG A 492 -7.30 3.45 54.36
CA ARG A 492 -8.02 4.51 55.09
C ARG A 492 -7.34 5.87 54.95
N ALA A 493 -6.01 5.93 55.07
CA ALA A 493 -5.25 7.16 54.91
C ALA A 493 -5.33 7.71 53.45
N ALA A 494 -5.39 6.84 52.48
CA ALA A 494 -5.57 7.24 51.07
C ALA A 494 -6.97 7.84 50.83
N VAL A 495 -8.03 7.19 51.35
CA VAL A 495 -9.41 7.68 51.23
C VAL A 495 -9.56 9.03 51.92
N GLU A 496 -9.02 9.19 53.14
CA GLU A 496 -9.03 10.44 53.88
C GLU A 496 -8.31 11.58 53.17
N SER A 497 -7.17 11.30 52.56
CA SER A 497 -6.43 12.26 51.75
C SER A 497 -7.21 12.69 50.48
N VAL A 498 -7.68 11.72 49.68
CA VAL A 498 -8.36 12.00 48.41
C VAL A 498 -9.72 12.68 48.61
N SER A 499 -10.41 12.45 49.71
CA SER A 499 -11.68 13.15 50.04
C SER A 499 -11.51 14.68 50.17
N GLN A 500 -10.29 15.13 50.50
CA GLN A 500 -9.95 16.55 50.66
C GLN A 500 -9.43 17.18 49.37
N TRP A 501 -9.22 16.39 48.31
CA TRP A 501 -8.74 16.93 47.02
C TRP A 501 -9.84 17.75 46.37
N ARG A 502 -9.43 18.66 45.50
CA ARG A 502 -10.32 19.47 44.66
C ARG A 502 -9.87 19.41 43.22
N TYR A 503 -10.80 19.17 42.34
CA TYR A 503 -10.60 19.08 40.92
C TYR A 503 -11.26 20.27 40.20
N GLN A 504 -10.73 20.63 39.07
CA GLN A 504 -11.41 21.59 38.19
C GLN A 504 -12.66 20.91 37.63
N PRO A 505 -13.85 21.57 37.68
CA PRO A 505 -15.05 21.05 37.06
C PRO A 505 -14.85 20.65 35.61
N VAL A 506 -15.25 19.45 35.26
CA VAL A 506 -15.19 18.97 33.87
C VAL A 506 -16.46 19.45 33.17
N LEU A 507 -16.28 20.23 32.13
CA LEU A 507 -17.38 20.77 31.31
C LEU A 507 -17.65 19.87 30.11
N LEU A 508 -18.86 19.39 29.98
CA LEU A 508 -19.36 18.73 28.78
C LEU A 508 -20.38 19.65 28.12
N ASN A 509 -20.10 20.14 26.92
CA ASN A 509 -20.93 21.11 26.21
C ASN A 509 -21.27 22.37 27.01
N GLY A 510 -20.31 22.85 27.84
CA GLY A 510 -20.48 24.05 28.68
C GLY A 510 -21.17 23.79 30.03
N ASN A 511 -21.65 22.59 30.31
CA ASN A 511 -22.26 22.20 31.57
C ASN A 511 -21.29 21.36 32.41
N ALA A 512 -21.18 21.68 33.68
CA ALA A 512 -20.37 20.89 34.61
C ALA A 512 -21.02 19.51 34.86
N VAL A 513 -20.22 18.44 34.73
CA VAL A 513 -20.69 17.05 34.86
C VAL A 513 -19.86 16.29 35.87
N SER A 514 -20.48 15.33 36.55
CA SER A 514 -19.76 14.39 37.42
C SER A 514 -19.04 13.34 36.59
N ILE A 515 -17.80 13.02 37.01
CA ILE A 515 -16.94 12.04 36.32
C ILE A 515 -16.51 10.93 37.25
N GLN A 516 -16.32 9.73 36.72
CA GLN A 516 -15.72 8.60 37.45
C GLN A 516 -14.28 8.43 36.96
N THR A 517 -13.33 8.34 37.87
CA THR A 517 -11.90 8.25 37.59
C THR A 517 -11.19 7.35 38.59
N THR A 518 -10.02 6.87 38.22
CA THR A 518 -9.15 6.07 39.11
C THR A 518 -8.03 6.97 39.61
N VAL A 519 -7.88 6.99 40.96
CA VAL A 519 -6.83 7.75 41.66
C VAL A 519 -5.88 6.76 42.32
N THR A 520 -4.57 6.94 42.10
CA THR A 520 -3.52 6.13 42.70
C THR A 520 -2.76 6.94 43.75
N VAL A 521 -2.74 6.47 44.98
CA VAL A 521 -2.01 7.08 46.11
C VAL A 521 -0.85 6.18 46.50
N ASN A 522 0.37 6.65 46.34
CA ASN A 522 1.60 5.90 46.61
C ASN A 522 2.11 6.18 48.04
N PHE A 523 2.34 5.12 48.80
CA PHE A 523 3.00 5.17 50.12
C PHE A 523 4.38 4.56 50.02
N THR A 524 5.42 5.42 50.02
CA THR A 524 6.82 5.03 49.97
C THR A 524 7.54 5.54 51.22
N LEU A 525 8.44 4.75 51.76
CA LEU A 525 9.33 5.19 52.84
C LEU A 525 10.61 5.72 52.19
N ALA A 526 11.06 6.88 52.65
CA ALA A 526 12.37 7.35 52.26
C ALA A 526 13.45 6.34 52.69
N PRO A 527 14.51 6.15 51.87
CA PRO A 527 15.57 5.18 52.14
C PRO A 527 16.28 5.44 53.48
#